data_8b87220328372d043e9f1eceea266cb1
#
_entry.id   8b87220328372d043e9f1eceea266cb1
#
_cell.length_a   1.000
_cell.length_b   1.000
_cell.length_c   1.000
_cell.angle_alpha   90.00
_cell.angle_beta   90.00
_cell.angle_gamma   90.00
#
_symmetry.space_group_name_H-M   'P 1'
#
loop_
_entity.id
_entity.type
_entity.pdbx_description
1 polymer ?
#
loop_
_entity_poly.entity_id
_entity_poly.type
_entity_poly.pdbx_seq_one_letter_code
_entity_poly.pdbx_strand_id
1 'polypeptide(L)'
;MSAHAVSPLWAVFAVILLLQLYMLYTRMSFDGDDAYYVAQSVQAWQKGTMYKNNAYTGVPAPVDWRHALAMIPMWIAAVSVLCGTHPAIVTHSMIPLVFLPLTDIAFYELASCLLKDDADRENKLPAFLCVLSVLQLFGNTSIYTPETFLMMRTWQGKSVFVNFLVPAVLATLLQMAGAFADEQTSRREKAFFWLRVILINIASCFCTMLAPVLSALLLMTGSVFITIYCAGKMKKPLRVFWGMLLCCLPSAVFMAVLFALIHPEYIWYYLQGGRGY
;
A
#
# COMPACT_ATOMS: atom_id res chain seq x y z
N MET A 1 14.75 27.38 -27.84
CA MET A 1 14.49 26.54 -26.70
C MET A 1 14.57 27.43 -25.46
N SER A 2 13.43 27.92 -24.92
CA SER A 2 13.42 28.61 -23.64
C SER A 2 13.73 27.57 -22.57
N ALA A 3 14.80 27.78 -21.81
CA ALA A 3 15.03 26.99 -20.61
C ALA A 3 13.81 27.19 -19.71
N HIS A 4 12.96 26.16 -19.57
CA HIS A 4 11.87 26.18 -18.61
C HIS A 4 12.51 26.31 -17.22
N ALA A 5 12.32 27.46 -16.58
CA ALA A 5 12.82 27.69 -15.24
C ALA A 5 12.08 26.72 -14.30
N VAL A 6 12.84 25.93 -13.56
CA VAL A 6 12.28 25.02 -12.54
C VAL A 6 11.46 25.84 -11.54
N SER A 7 10.23 25.43 -11.28
CA SER A 7 9.36 26.13 -10.33
C SER A 7 10.00 26.23 -8.94
N PRO A 8 10.02 27.44 -8.30
CA PRO A 8 10.55 27.61 -6.96
C PRO A 8 9.78 26.79 -5.90
N LEU A 9 8.58 26.35 -6.21
CA LEU A 9 7.77 25.49 -5.31
C LEU A 9 8.43 24.13 -5.05
N TRP A 10 9.33 23.64 -5.92
CA TRP A 10 10.13 22.45 -5.61
C TRP A 10 11.06 22.65 -4.42
N ALA A 11 11.63 23.84 -4.26
CA ALA A 11 12.44 24.16 -3.08
C ALA A 11 11.56 24.23 -1.82
N VAL A 12 10.37 24.80 -1.92
CA VAL A 12 9.39 24.83 -0.83
C VAL A 12 8.99 23.42 -0.42
N PHE A 13 8.64 22.57 -1.41
CA PHE A 13 8.33 21.15 -1.15
C PHE A 13 9.47 20.42 -0.46
N ALA A 14 10.72 20.61 -0.94
CA ALA A 14 11.89 19.99 -0.31
C ALA A 14 12.05 20.39 1.16
N VAL A 15 11.82 21.67 1.51
CA VAL A 15 11.85 22.14 2.89
C VAL A 15 10.75 21.48 3.73
N ILE A 16 9.52 21.38 3.20
CA ILE A 16 8.41 20.73 3.93
C ILE A 16 8.71 19.23 4.11
N LEU A 17 9.22 18.54 3.09
CA LEU A 17 9.62 17.14 3.18
C LEU A 17 10.69 16.91 4.26
N LEU A 18 11.72 17.77 4.32
CA LEU A 18 12.73 17.69 5.37
C LEU A 18 12.13 17.91 6.77
N LEU A 19 11.16 18.81 6.90
CA LEU A 19 10.43 19.02 8.14
C LEU A 19 9.60 17.78 8.53
N GLN A 20 8.92 17.15 7.56
CA GLN A 20 8.18 15.92 7.79
C GLN A 20 9.11 14.79 8.25
N LEU A 21 10.26 14.59 7.59
CA LEU A 21 11.26 13.61 7.98
C LEU A 21 11.79 13.88 9.39
N TYR A 22 12.09 15.13 9.72
CA TYR A 22 12.50 15.51 11.06
C TYR A 22 11.44 15.18 12.11
N MET A 23 10.17 15.49 11.82
CA MET A 23 9.06 15.19 12.73
C MET A 23 8.84 13.70 12.91
N LEU A 24 8.92 12.90 11.83
CA LEU A 24 8.84 11.44 11.90
C LEU A 24 9.95 10.82 12.74
N TYR A 25 11.13 11.42 12.71
CA TYR A 25 12.29 10.94 13.45
C TYR A 25 12.27 11.31 14.94
N THR A 26 11.65 12.44 15.28
CA THR A 26 11.67 13.01 16.65
C THR A 26 10.39 12.80 17.43
N ARG A 27 9.26 12.53 16.76
CA ARG A 27 7.98 12.28 17.44
C ARG A 27 7.87 10.82 17.86
N MET A 28 7.36 10.62 19.08
CA MET A 28 7.00 9.30 19.58
C MET A 28 5.52 9.04 19.35
N SER A 29 5.18 7.82 18.92
CA SER A 29 3.81 7.32 18.91
C SER A 29 3.47 6.66 20.24
N PHE A 30 2.36 7.06 20.85
CA PHE A 30 1.83 6.47 22.09
C PHE A 30 0.66 5.52 21.79
N ASP A 31 0.80 4.66 20.79
CA ASP A 31 -0.27 3.76 20.38
C ASP A 31 0.04 2.32 20.78
N GLY A 32 -0.96 1.63 21.35
CA GLY A 32 -0.85 0.21 21.67
C GLY A 32 -0.59 -0.68 20.45
N ASP A 33 -1.10 -0.31 19.28
CA ASP A 33 -0.80 -0.97 18.01
C ASP A 33 0.70 -0.87 17.67
N ASP A 34 1.36 0.24 17.97
CA ASP A 34 2.81 0.42 17.76
C ASP A 34 3.60 -0.62 18.56
N ALA A 35 3.33 -0.73 19.85
CA ALA A 35 3.98 -1.71 20.71
C ALA A 35 3.83 -3.14 20.18
N TYR A 36 2.66 -3.49 19.66
CA TYR A 36 2.43 -4.82 19.07
C TYR A 36 3.33 -5.07 17.84
N TYR A 37 3.37 -4.15 16.89
CA TYR A 37 4.16 -4.32 15.64
C TYR A 37 5.66 -4.47 15.94
N VAL A 38 6.19 -3.62 16.84
CA VAL A 38 7.61 -3.69 17.25
C VAL A 38 7.89 -4.97 18.02
N ALA A 39 7.08 -5.29 19.03
CA ALA A 39 7.26 -6.49 19.86
C ALA A 39 7.17 -7.77 19.00
N GLN A 40 6.23 -7.86 18.08
CA GLN A 40 6.09 -9.01 17.17
C GLN A 40 7.29 -9.15 16.24
N SER A 41 7.83 -8.03 15.75
CA SER A 41 9.05 -8.02 14.93
C SER A 41 10.27 -8.48 15.73
N VAL A 42 10.40 -8.04 16.98
CA VAL A 42 11.47 -8.47 17.91
C VAL A 42 11.36 -9.96 18.21
N GLN A 43 10.15 -10.46 18.49
CA GLN A 43 9.91 -11.89 18.74
C GLN A 43 10.31 -12.75 17.52
N ALA A 44 9.90 -12.32 16.32
CA ALA A 44 10.26 -13.02 15.10
C ALA A 44 11.78 -13.00 14.85
N TRP A 45 12.43 -11.87 15.10
CA TRP A 45 13.87 -11.70 14.96
C TRP A 45 14.66 -12.55 15.95
N GLN A 46 14.25 -12.58 17.23
CA GLN A 46 14.96 -13.34 18.28
C GLN A 46 14.73 -14.85 18.20
N LYS A 47 13.50 -15.28 17.89
CA LYS A 47 13.12 -16.70 17.93
C LYS A 47 13.18 -17.39 16.57
N GLY A 48 13.32 -16.64 15.46
CA GLY A 48 13.25 -17.19 14.12
C GLY A 48 11.91 -17.84 13.77
N THR A 49 10.83 -17.43 14.44
CA THR A 49 9.48 -18.01 14.26
C THR A 49 8.45 -16.94 13.96
N MET A 50 7.52 -17.24 13.04
CA MET A 50 6.45 -16.34 12.67
C MET A 50 5.19 -16.63 13.49
N TYR A 51 4.71 -15.65 14.26
CA TYR A 51 3.42 -15.68 14.98
C TYR A 51 3.16 -16.89 15.90
N LYS A 52 4.20 -17.61 16.32
CA LYS A 52 4.07 -18.76 17.22
C LYS A 52 4.04 -18.38 18.70
N ASN A 53 4.47 -17.16 19.01
CA ASN A 53 4.58 -16.67 20.38
C ASN A 53 3.78 -15.37 20.54
N ASN A 54 3.27 -15.18 21.75
CA ASN A 54 2.70 -13.88 22.12
C ASN A 54 3.77 -12.78 22.02
N ALA A 55 3.44 -11.67 21.37
CA ALA A 55 4.38 -10.60 21.09
C ALA A 55 5.02 -10.00 22.35
N TYR A 56 4.28 -9.94 23.45
CA TYR A 56 4.72 -9.28 24.69
C TYR A 56 5.39 -10.24 25.69
N THR A 57 4.87 -11.44 25.80
CA THR A 57 5.35 -12.40 26.83
C THR A 57 6.36 -13.39 26.29
N GLY A 58 6.44 -13.57 24.97
CA GLY A 58 7.29 -14.56 24.32
C GLY A 58 6.88 -16.02 24.57
N VAL A 59 5.76 -16.26 25.25
CA VAL A 59 5.21 -17.58 25.49
C VAL A 59 4.47 -18.10 24.26
N PRO A 60 4.53 -19.41 23.94
CA PRO A 60 3.74 -19.98 22.86
C PRO A 60 2.26 -19.61 22.97
N ALA A 61 1.67 -19.13 21.90
CA ALA A 61 0.28 -18.70 21.84
C ALA A 61 -0.33 -19.09 20.49
N PRO A 62 -1.66 -19.31 20.43
CA PRO A 62 -2.34 -19.48 19.14
C PRO A 62 -2.17 -18.23 18.28
N VAL A 63 -2.21 -18.44 16.97
CA VAL A 63 -2.07 -17.34 16.00
C VAL A 63 -3.24 -16.36 16.18
N ASP A 64 -2.91 -15.09 16.40
CA ASP A 64 -3.92 -14.04 16.40
C ASP A 64 -4.45 -13.83 14.96
N TRP A 65 -5.72 -14.16 14.75
CA TRP A 65 -6.35 -14.08 13.43
C TRP A 65 -6.34 -12.66 12.83
N ARG A 66 -6.33 -11.62 13.66
CA ARG A 66 -6.27 -10.23 13.19
C ARG A 66 -4.97 -9.88 12.47
N HIS A 67 -3.90 -10.60 12.81
CA HIS A 67 -2.56 -10.32 12.33
C HIS A 67 -1.94 -11.49 11.56
N ALA A 68 -2.66 -12.63 11.46
CA ALA A 68 -2.12 -13.90 10.97
C ALA A 68 -1.40 -13.82 9.62
N LEU A 69 -1.85 -12.95 8.72
CA LEU A 69 -1.27 -12.76 7.40
C LEU A 69 -0.77 -11.33 7.16
N ALA A 70 -0.75 -10.47 8.19
CA ALA A 70 -0.16 -9.14 8.12
C ALA A 70 1.37 -9.26 8.21
N MET A 71 2.04 -9.26 7.06
CA MET A 71 3.46 -9.60 6.95
C MET A 71 4.43 -8.47 7.33
N ILE A 72 3.94 -7.26 7.63
CA ILE A 72 4.82 -6.12 7.93
C ILE A 72 5.77 -6.39 9.11
N PRO A 73 5.33 -6.93 10.28
CA PRO A 73 6.27 -7.28 11.35
C PRO A 73 7.30 -8.32 10.94
N MET A 74 6.92 -9.28 10.10
CA MET A 74 7.85 -10.30 9.59
C MET A 74 8.86 -9.70 8.60
N TRP A 75 8.41 -8.76 7.75
CA TRP A 75 9.28 -8.03 6.86
C TRP A 75 10.29 -7.17 7.64
N ILE A 76 9.85 -6.47 8.70
CA ILE A 76 10.73 -5.73 9.61
C ILE A 76 11.78 -6.66 10.23
N ALA A 77 11.36 -7.82 10.73
CA ALA A 77 12.30 -8.81 11.29
C ALA A 77 13.31 -9.30 10.25
N ALA A 78 12.87 -9.58 9.00
CA ALA A 78 13.75 -10.00 7.93
C ALA A 78 14.77 -8.92 7.55
N VAL A 79 14.34 -7.67 7.41
CA VAL A 79 15.24 -6.53 7.16
C VAL A 79 16.23 -6.36 8.31
N SER A 80 15.79 -6.54 9.56
CA SER A 80 16.64 -6.48 10.74
C SER A 80 17.76 -7.53 10.71
N VAL A 81 17.42 -8.75 10.30
CA VAL A 81 18.44 -9.82 10.11
C VAL A 81 19.42 -9.46 9.01
N LEU A 82 18.92 -8.99 7.86
CA LEU A 82 19.77 -8.64 6.71
C LEU A 82 20.71 -7.46 6.99
N CYS A 83 20.24 -6.47 7.75
CA CYS A 83 21.02 -5.26 8.08
C CYS A 83 21.84 -5.41 9.37
N GLY A 84 21.69 -6.50 10.13
CA GLY A 84 22.32 -6.67 11.44
C GLY A 84 21.84 -5.63 12.47
N THR A 85 20.60 -5.13 12.35
CA THR A 85 20.08 -3.98 13.12
C THR A 85 18.84 -4.39 13.91
N HIS A 86 18.70 -3.85 15.12
CA HIS A 86 17.53 -4.15 15.96
C HIS A 86 16.21 -3.71 15.30
N PRO A 87 15.12 -4.52 15.37
CA PRO A 87 13.84 -4.20 14.72
C PRO A 87 13.26 -2.83 15.08
N ALA A 88 13.43 -2.34 16.29
CA ALA A 88 12.99 -1.01 16.69
C ALA A 88 13.67 0.11 15.89
N ILE A 89 14.96 -0.04 15.54
CA ILE A 89 15.68 0.91 14.70
C ILE A 89 15.16 0.86 13.25
N VAL A 90 14.95 -0.36 12.72
CA VAL A 90 14.34 -0.53 11.40
C VAL A 90 12.97 0.15 11.37
N THR A 91 12.14 -0.11 12.37
CA THR A 91 10.78 0.43 12.48
C THR A 91 10.76 1.96 12.55
N HIS A 92 11.43 2.52 13.54
CA HIS A 92 11.27 3.95 13.86
C HIS A 92 12.24 4.88 13.13
N SER A 93 13.34 4.33 12.58
CA SER A 93 14.35 5.17 11.93
C SER A 93 14.46 4.90 10.43
N MET A 94 14.49 3.62 10.00
CA MET A 94 14.74 3.31 8.58
C MET A 94 13.46 3.38 7.74
N ILE A 95 12.36 2.81 8.22
CA ILE A 95 11.09 2.77 7.47
C ILE A 95 10.56 4.16 7.13
N PRO A 96 10.46 5.14 8.07
CA PRO A 96 9.97 6.46 7.75
C PRO A 96 10.79 7.18 6.67
N LEU A 97 12.11 7.02 6.68
CA LEU A 97 13.01 7.62 5.67
C LEU A 97 12.76 7.08 4.25
N VAL A 98 12.20 5.88 4.13
CA VAL A 98 11.90 5.24 2.84
C VAL A 98 10.45 5.46 2.44
N PHE A 99 9.50 5.22 3.35
CA PHE A 99 8.08 5.22 3.00
C PHE A 99 7.49 6.62 2.82
N LEU A 100 7.99 7.66 3.49
CA LEU A 100 7.51 9.01 3.23
C LEU A 100 7.85 9.48 1.80
N PRO A 101 9.11 9.42 1.32
CA PRO A 101 9.41 9.74 -0.08
C PRO A 101 8.68 8.85 -1.09
N LEU A 102 8.48 7.56 -0.80
CA LEU A 102 7.69 6.68 -1.67
C LEU A 102 6.22 7.11 -1.75
N THR A 103 5.65 7.57 -0.65
CA THR A 103 4.31 8.17 -0.62
C THR A 103 4.23 9.38 -1.54
N ASP A 104 5.19 10.30 -1.43
CA ASP A 104 5.24 11.49 -2.29
C ASP A 104 5.42 11.14 -3.77
N ILE A 105 6.24 10.14 -4.08
CA ILE A 105 6.40 9.64 -5.46
C ILE A 105 5.07 9.08 -6.00
N ALA A 106 4.32 8.31 -5.19
CA ALA A 106 3.04 7.77 -5.61
C ALA A 106 2.00 8.87 -5.86
N PHE A 107 1.95 9.89 -5.02
CA PHE A 107 1.09 11.05 -5.22
C PHE A 107 1.55 11.94 -6.39
N TYR A 108 2.86 12.08 -6.59
CA TYR A 108 3.42 12.75 -7.78
C TYR A 108 3.00 12.04 -9.06
N GLU A 109 3.10 10.72 -9.13
CA GLU A 109 2.62 9.95 -10.28
C GLU A 109 1.12 10.17 -10.52
N LEU A 110 0.31 10.13 -9.46
CA LEU A 110 -1.14 10.36 -9.53
C LEU A 110 -1.45 11.76 -10.04
N ALA A 111 -0.84 12.79 -9.46
CA ALA A 111 -1.02 14.18 -9.88
C ALA A 111 -0.53 14.40 -11.32
N SER A 112 0.57 13.75 -11.71
CA SER A 112 1.10 13.79 -13.06
C SER A 112 0.12 13.24 -14.12
N CYS A 113 -0.67 12.22 -13.75
CA CYS A 113 -1.73 11.71 -14.61
C CYS A 113 -2.91 12.67 -14.72
N LEU A 114 -3.31 13.28 -13.60
CA LEU A 114 -4.43 14.22 -13.54
C LEU A 114 -4.14 15.54 -14.25
N LEU A 115 -2.90 16.00 -14.19
CA LEU A 115 -2.43 17.27 -14.79
C LEU A 115 -1.75 17.05 -16.14
N LYS A 116 -1.95 15.91 -16.81
CA LYS A 116 -1.22 15.55 -18.04
C LYS A 116 -1.35 16.61 -19.13
N ASP A 117 -2.55 17.14 -19.32
CA ASP A 117 -2.89 18.08 -20.40
C ASP A 117 -2.97 19.54 -19.91
N ASP A 118 -2.54 19.81 -18.68
CA ASP A 118 -2.58 21.16 -18.10
C ASP A 118 -1.37 22.00 -18.55
N ALA A 119 -1.64 23.20 -19.07
CA ALA A 119 -0.62 24.10 -19.57
C ALA A 119 0.35 24.60 -18.48
N ASP A 120 -0.10 24.65 -17.22
CA ASP A 120 0.69 25.10 -16.07
C ASP A 120 1.12 23.94 -15.16
N ARG A 121 1.25 22.74 -15.73
CA ARG A 121 1.63 21.51 -15.02
C ARG A 121 2.90 21.66 -14.19
N GLU A 122 3.89 22.37 -14.72
CA GLU A 122 5.21 22.56 -14.07
C GLU A 122 5.13 23.27 -12.71
N ASN A 123 4.15 24.19 -12.55
CA ASN A 123 3.90 24.85 -11.27
C ASN A 123 2.88 24.10 -10.41
N LYS A 124 1.85 23.52 -11.04
CA LYS A 124 0.79 22.83 -10.30
C LYS A 124 1.23 21.53 -9.64
N LEU A 125 2.17 20.78 -10.22
CA LEU A 125 2.69 19.57 -9.60
C LEU A 125 3.38 19.84 -8.25
N PRO A 126 4.40 20.71 -8.17
CA PRO A 126 5.01 21.00 -6.88
C PRO A 126 4.05 21.72 -5.93
N ALA A 127 3.13 22.56 -6.43
CA ALA A 127 2.07 23.15 -5.60
C ALA A 127 1.18 22.08 -4.96
N PHE A 128 0.75 21.09 -5.74
CA PHE A 128 -0.02 19.94 -5.23
C PHE A 128 0.74 19.20 -4.12
N LEU A 129 2.03 18.91 -4.33
CA LEU A 129 2.83 18.23 -3.31
C LEU A 129 3.03 19.09 -2.06
N CYS A 130 3.22 20.40 -2.19
CA CYS A 130 3.29 21.31 -1.04
C CYS A 130 1.98 21.28 -0.23
N VAL A 131 0.83 21.40 -0.89
CA VAL A 131 -0.48 21.36 -0.22
C VAL A 131 -0.70 20.00 0.45
N LEU A 132 -0.41 18.90 -0.26
CA LEU A 132 -0.52 17.54 0.27
C LEU A 132 0.35 17.38 1.53
N SER A 133 1.62 17.80 1.48
CA SER A 133 2.55 17.68 2.61
C SER A 133 2.10 18.51 3.81
N VAL A 134 1.53 19.71 3.57
CA VAL A 134 0.92 20.52 4.65
C VAL A 134 -0.29 19.81 5.26
N LEU A 135 -1.16 19.22 4.43
CA LEU A 135 -2.29 18.42 4.92
C LEU A 135 -1.81 17.21 5.73
N GLN A 136 -0.77 16.52 5.28
CA GLN A 136 -0.17 15.40 6.00
C GLN A 136 0.38 15.82 7.36
N LEU A 137 1.01 17.00 7.48
CA LEU A 137 1.53 17.53 8.73
C LEU A 137 0.44 17.89 9.75
N PHE A 138 -0.68 18.44 9.29
CA PHE A 138 -1.74 19.00 10.15
C PHE A 138 -3.04 18.18 10.14
N GLY A 139 -3.18 17.17 9.27
CA GLY A 139 -4.38 16.37 9.12
C GLY A 139 -4.56 15.26 10.17
N ASN A 140 -3.62 15.08 11.08
CA ASN A 140 -3.68 14.06 12.13
C ASN A 140 -4.66 14.42 13.26
N THR A 141 -5.91 14.67 12.88
CA THR A 141 -7.02 15.06 13.78
C THR A 141 -7.72 13.87 14.45
N SER A 142 -7.48 12.66 13.95
CA SER A 142 -8.03 11.41 14.48
C SER A 142 -7.01 10.28 14.31
N ILE A 143 -7.08 9.27 15.16
CA ILE A 143 -6.23 8.07 15.07
C ILE A 143 -6.47 7.24 13.80
N TYR A 144 -7.52 7.54 13.05
CA TYR A 144 -7.92 6.79 11.83
C TYR A 144 -7.69 7.56 10.53
N THR A 145 -7.08 8.76 10.57
CA THR A 145 -6.82 9.51 9.34
C THR A 145 -5.58 8.97 8.62
N PRO A 146 -5.52 9.04 7.28
CA PRO A 146 -4.33 8.67 6.50
C PRO A 146 -3.08 9.41 6.96
N GLU A 147 -3.22 10.69 7.30
CA GLU A 147 -2.14 11.56 7.78
C GLU A 147 -1.58 11.08 9.12
N THR A 148 -2.46 10.64 10.03
CA THR A 148 -2.02 10.03 11.31
C THR A 148 -1.27 8.72 11.05
N PHE A 149 -1.75 7.89 10.14
CA PHE A 149 -1.00 6.68 9.78
C PHE A 149 0.36 7.03 9.17
N LEU A 150 0.46 8.04 8.32
CA LEU A 150 1.72 8.44 7.72
C LEU A 150 2.67 9.06 8.76
N MET A 151 2.20 10.04 9.53
CA MET A 151 3.06 10.88 10.37
C MET A 151 3.33 10.29 11.76
N MET A 152 2.56 9.29 12.21
CA MET A 152 2.70 8.71 13.54
C MET A 152 2.98 7.21 13.52
N ARG A 153 2.67 6.51 12.43
CA ARG A 153 2.66 5.03 12.33
C ARG A 153 3.09 4.54 10.94
N THR A 154 4.09 5.19 10.35
CA THR A 154 4.56 4.91 8.97
C THR A 154 4.85 3.42 8.73
N TRP A 155 5.33 2.71 9.76
CA TRP A 155 5.68 1.29 9.74
C TRP A 155 4.49 0.33 9.84
N GLN A 156 3.27 0.82 10.01
CA GLN A 156 2.10 -0.05 10.02
C GLN A 156 1.61 -0.32 8.58
N GLY A 157 1.13 -1.54 8.34
CA GLY A 157 0.59 -1.90 7.04
C GLY A 157 -0.57 -1.01 6.59
N LYS A 158 -1.37 -0.50 7.53
CA LYS A 158 -2.44 0.49 7.25
C LYS A 158 -1.87 1.74 6.57
N SER A 159 -0.73 2.25 7.06
CA SER A 159 -0.05 3.40 6.47
C SER A 159 0.44 3.11 5.05
N VAL A 160 1.15 2.00 4.88
CA VAL A 160 1.67 1.57 3.57
C VAL A 160 0.53 1.42 2.56
N PHE A 161 -0.58 0.80 2.98
CA PHE A 161 -1.74 0.61 2.10
C PHE A 161 -2.35 1.93 1.66
N VAL A 162 -2.75 2.79 2.61
CA VAL A 162 -3.54 3.99 2.29
C VAL A 162 -2.71 5.11 1.68
N ASN A 163 -1.45 5.29 2.11
CA ASN A 163 -0.63 6.42 1.69
C ASN A 163 0.28 6.12 0.49
N PHE A 164 0.58 4.84 0.24
CA PHE A 164 1.44 4.46 -0.89
C PHE A 164 0.70 3.62 -1.93
N LEU A 165 0.10 2.48 -1.53
CA LEU A 165 -0.47 1.55 -2.51
C LEU A 165 -1.76 2.08 -3.15
N VAL A 166 -2.63 2.75 -2.41
CA VAL A 166 -3.86 3.36 -2.96
C VAL A 166 -3.56 4.41 -4.02
N PRO A 167 -2.74 5.45 -3.78
CA PRO A 167 -2.39 6.40 -4.84
C PRO A 167 -1.64 5.74 -6.00
N ALA A 168 -0.78 4.75 -5.75
CA ALA A 168 -0.11 3.99 -6.81
C ALA A 168 -1.09 3.18 -7.68
N VAL A 169 -2.13 2.58 -7.09
CA VAL A 169 -3.22 1.93 -7.84
C VAL A 169 -3.96 2.95 -8.69
N LEU A 170 -4.38 4.08 -8.10
CA LEU A 170 -5.11 5.12 -8.83
C LEU A 170 -4.30 5.67 -10.01
N ALA A 171 -3.02 5.98 -9.80
CA ALA A 171 -2.12 6.39 -10.89
C ALA A 171 -2.03 5.32 -11.98
N THR A 172 -1.87 4.04 -11.59
CA THR A 172 -1.80 2.91 -12.52
C THR A 172 -3.08 2.76 -13.33
N LEU A 173 -4.25 2.89 -12.70
CA LEU A 173 -5.54 2.80 -13.37
C LEU A 173 -5.75 3.94 -14.39
N LEU A 174 -5.34 5.17 -14.05
CA LEU A 174 -5.39 6.32 -14.97
C LEU A 174 -4.45 6.13 -16.16
N GLN A 175 -3.20 5.70 -15.93
CA GLN A 175 -2.24 5.40 -16.99
C GLN A 175 -2.76 4.27 -17.90
N MET A 176 -3.32 3.23 -17.28
CA MET A 176 -3.91 2.10 -17.98
C MET A 176 -5.09 2.52 -18.87
N ALA A 177 -5.97 3.41 -18.39
CA ALA A 177 -7.08 3.94 -19.17
C ALA A 177 -6.58 4.61 -20.45
N GLY A 178 -5.54 5.45 -20.35
CA GLY A 178 -4.90 6.08 -21.52
C GLY A 178 -4.29 5.06 -22.48
N ALA A 179 -3.46 4.14 -21.95
CA ALA A 179 -2.75 3.14 -22.73
C ALA A 179 -3.68 2.16 -23.46
N PHE A 180 -4.80 1.79 -22.83
CA PHE A 180 -5.76 0.88 -23.47
C PHE A 180 -6.66 1.58 -24.49
N ALA A 181 -6.91 2.87 -24.33
CA ALA A 181 -7.64 3.69 -25.32
C ALA A 181 -6.80 4.00 -26.57
N ASP A 182 -5.47 3.95 -26.46
CA ASP A 182 -4.55 4.19 -27.55
C ASP A 182 -4.21 2.88 -28.29
N GLU A 183 -4.54 2.83 -29.59
CA GLU A 183 -4.24 1.67 -30.45
C GLU A 183 -2.73 1.51 -30.71
N GLN A 184 -1.95 2.58 -30.59
CA GLN A 184 -0.50 2.56 -30.83
C GLN A 184 0.27 1.96 -29.64
N THR A 185 -0.32 1.92 -28.45
CA THR A 185 0.31 1.34 -27.26
C THR A 185 0.61 -0.14 -27.46
N SER A 186 1.86 -0.52 -27.27
CA SER A 186 2.36 -1.87 -27.53
C SER A 186 1.72 -2.91 -26.60
N ARG A 187 1.68 -4.17 -27.05
CA ARG A 187 1.21 -5.29 -26.20
C ARG A 187 2.07 -5.46 -24.95
N ARG A 188 3.38 -5.18 -25.04
CA ARG A 188 4.32 -5.28 -23.92
C ARG A 188 4.00 -4.25 -22.84
N GLU A 189 3.71 -3.01 -23.21
CA GLU A 189 3.31 -1.96 -22.27
C GLU A 189 1.98 -2.31 -21.59
N LYS A 190 0.99 -2.79 -22.37
CA LYS A 190 -0.29 -3.26 -21.81
C LYS A 190 -0.09 -4.42 -20.83
N ALA A 191 0.81 -5.36 -21.12
CA ALA A 191 1.15 -6.45 -20.21
C ALA A 191 1.84 -5.96 -18.93
N PHE A 192 2.70 -4.93 -19.03
CA PHE A 192 3.34 -4.31 -17.87
C PHE A 192 2.32 -3.71 -16.89
N PHE A 193 1.25 -3.06 -17.39
CA PHE A 193 0.19 -2.56 -16.51
C PHE A 193 -0.53 -3.67 -15.75
N TRP A 194 -0.84 -4.80 -16.41
CA TRP A 194 -1.42 -5.95 -15.72
C TRP A 194 -0.52 -6.49 -14.62
N LEU A 195 0.77 -6.64 -14.92
CA LEU A 195 1.77 -7.08 -13.93
C LEU A 195 1.83 -6.09 -12.76
N ARG A 196 1.86 -4.78 -13.02
CA ARG A 196 1.90 -3.74 -12.00
C ARG A 196 0.67 -3.80 -11.08
N VAL A 197 -0.54 -3.97 -11.64
CA VAL A 197 -1.78 -4.12 -10.88
C VAL A 197 -1.74 -5.36 -9.98
N ILE A 198 -1.32 -6.51 -10.53
CA ILE A 198 -1.21 -7.75 -9.75
C ILE A 198 -0.21 -7.58 -8.60
N LEU A 199 0.97 -7.01 -8.85
CA LEU A 199 1.98 -6.80 -7.82
C LEU A 199 1.51 -5.86 -6.72
N ILE A 200 0.83 -4.76 -7.06
CA ILE A 200 0.25 -3.83 -6.08
C ILE A 200 -0.83 -4.55 -5.26
N ASN A 201 -1.68 -5.36 -5.91
CA ASN A 201 -2.72 -6.12 -5.20
C ASN A 201 -2.11 -7.15 -4.23
N ILE A 202 -1.07 -7.88 -4.65
CA ILE A 202 -0.34 -8.81 -3.76
C ILE A 202 0.26 -8.05 -2.57
N ALA A 203 0.93 -6.92 -2.81
CA ALA A 203 1.49 -6.09 -1.75
C ALA A 203 0.41 -5.60 -0.77
N SER A 204 -0.76 -5.21 -1.29
CA SER A 204 -1.91 -4.80 -0.49
C SER A 204 -2.38 -5.92 0.45
N CYS A 205 -2.42 -7.15 -0.03
CA CYS A 205 -2.85 -8.31 0.76
C CYS A 205 -2.03 -8.50 2.04
N PHE A 206 -0.73 -8.15 1.99
CA PHE A 206 0.17 -8.31 3.14
C PHE A 206 0.20 -7.12 4.10
N CYS A 207 -0.49 -6.02 3.79
CA CYS A 207 -0.49 -4.82 4.62
C CYS A 207 -1.38 -4.95 5.85
N THR A 208 -2.63 -5.35 5.66
CA THR A 208 -3.63 -5.50 6.74
C THR A 208 -4.76 -6.41 6.28
N MET A 209 -5.48 -7.02 7.22
CA MET A 209 -6.58 -7.94 6.94
C MET A 209 -7.69 -7.35 6.04
N LEU A 210 -7.96 -6.04 6.14
CA LEU A 210 -8.98 -5.37 5.33
C LEU A 210 -8.47 -4.98 3.93
N ALA A 211 -7.17 -4.86 3.74
CA ALA A 211 -6.59 -4.37 2.48
C ALA A 211 -6.91 -5.24 1.26
N PRO A 212 -6.98 -6.58 1.32
CA PRO A 212 -7.39 -7.40 0.19
C PRO A 212 -8.79 -7.05 -0.33
N VAL A 213 -9.74 -6.84 0.59
CA VAL A 213 -11.12 -6.47 0.24
C VAL A 213 -11.16 -5.07 -0.37
N LEU A 214 -10.53 -4.10 0.29
CA LEU A 214 -10.50 -2.71 -0.18
C LEU A 214 -9.76 -2.58 -1.52
N SER A 215 -8.65 -3.30 -1.69
CA SER A 215 -7.91 -3.34 -2.96
C SER A 215 -8.76 -3.94 -4.09
N ALA A 216 -9.43 -5.07 -3.85
CA ALA A 216 -10.32 -5.67 -4.84
C ALA A 216 -11.48 -4.74 -5.21
N LEU A 217 -12.11 -4.07 -4.23
CA LEU A 217 -13.17 -3.07 -4.49
C LEU A 217 -12.65 -1.91 -5.33
N LEU A 218 -11.47 -1.37 -5.00
CA LEU A 218 -10.85 -0.28 -5.75
C LEU A 218 -10.55 -0.69 -7.20
N LEU A 219 -9.97 -1.87 -7.40
CA LEU A 219 -9.66 -2.41 -8.72
C LEU A 219 -10.94 -2.66 -9.54
N MET A 220 -11.96 -3.26 -8.95
CA MET A 220 -13.23 -3.53 -9.65
C MET A 220 -13.97 -2.24 -9.99
N THR A 221 -14.02 -1.27 -9.09
CA THR A 221 -14.60 0.04 -9.37
C THR A 221 -13.84 0.75 -10.49
N GLY A 222 -12.50 0.78 -10.42
CA GLY A 222 -11.65 1.33 -11.47
C GLY A 222 -11.84 0.64 -12.81
N SER A 223 -12.02 -0.70 -12.82
CA SER A 223 -12.26 -1.46 -14.05
C SER A 223 -13.57 -1.07 -14.75
N VAL A 224 -14.62 -0.78 -13.99
CA VAL A 224 -15.89 -0.28 -14.56
C VAL A 224 -15.66 1.05 -15.25
N PHE A 225 -15.01 2.01 -14.57
CA PHE A 225 -14.72 3.32 -15.17
C PHE A 225 -13.83 3.21 -16.40
N ILE A 226 -12.77 2.40 -16.37
CA ILE A 226 -11.90 2.19 -17.54
C ILE A 226 -12.68 1.53 -18.68
N THR A 227 -13.51 0.54 -18.39
CA THR A 227 -14.32 -0.14 -19.40
C THR A 227 -15.28 0.83 -20.09
N ILE A 228 -15.95 1.70 -19.33
CA ILE A 228 -16.82 2.75 -19.86
C ILE A 228 -16.01 3.74 -20.70
N TYR A 229 -14.88 4.22 -20.20
CA TYR A 229 -14.00 5.16 -20.91
C TYR A 229 -13.49 4.58 -22.23
N CYS A 230 -13.19 3.29 -22.27
CA CYS A 230 -12.71 2.58 -23.45
C CYS A 230 -13.83 2.10 -24.40
N ALA A 231 -15.11 2.18 -24.01
CA ALA A 231 -16.22 1.62 -24.77
C ALA A 231 -16.33 2.16 -26.21
N GLY A 232 -16.01 3.45 -26.40
CA GLY A 232 -15.97 4.08 -27.73
C GLY A 232 -14.63 4.00 -28.46
N LYS A 233 -13.58 3.45 -27.83
CA LYS A 233 -12.18 3.50 -28.31
C LYS A 233 -11.59 2.12 -28.58
N MET A 234 -12.17 1.06 -28.04
CA MET A 234 -11.70 -0.32 -28.17
C MET A 234 -12.77 -1.22 -28.76
N LYS A 235 -12.35 -2.18 -29.61
CA LYS A 235 -13.25 -3.21 -30.17
C LYS A 235 -13.83 -4.15 -29.10
N LYS A 236 -13.13 -4.36 -27.96
CA LYS A 236 -13.53 -5.31 -26.91
C LYS A 236 -13.24 -4.71 -25.50
N PRO A 237 -13.96 -3.67 -25.07
CA PRO A 237 -13.68 -2.99 -23.79
C PRO A 237 -13.90 -3.90 -22.57
N LEU A 238 -14.83 -4.85 -22.63
CA LEU A 238 -15.07 -5.83 -21.57
C LEU A 238 -13.86 -6.71 -21.22
N ARG A 239 -12.85 -6.81 -22.10
CA ARG A 239 -11.59 -7.49 -21.78
C ARG A 239 -10.86 -6.83 -20.61
N VAL A 240 -11.00 -5.52 -20.44
CA VAL A 240 -10.40 -4.80 -19.32
C VAL A 240 -11.05 -5.21 -18.02
N PHE A 241 -12.37 -5.30 -17.99
CA PHE A 241 -13.13 -5.77 -16.84
C PHE A 241 -12.73 -7.20 -16.42
N TRP A 242 -12.74 -8.13 -17.35
CA TRP A 242 -12.37 -9.53 -17.06
C TRP A 242 -10.91 -9.69 -16.66
N GLY A 243 -10.00 -8.92 -17.30
CA GLY A 243 -8.58 -8.88 -16.90
C GLY A 243 -8.40 -8.36 -15.49
N MET A 244 -9.16 -7.33 -15.08
CA MET A 244 -9.10 -6.79 -13.73
C MET A 244 -9.66 -7.76 -12.69
N LEU A 245 -10.73 -8.49 -13.04
CA LEU A 245 -11.26 -9.55 -12.18
C LEU A 245 -10.19 -10.63 -11.92
N LEU A 246 -9.41 -11.01 -12.94
CA LEU A 246 -8.27 -11.92 -12.76
C LEU A 246 -7.17 -11.30 -11.86
N CYS A 247 -6.94 -9.99 -11.96
CA CYS A 247 -6.00 -9.31 -11.08
C CYS A 247 -6.45 -9.26 -9.61
N CYS A 248 -7.73 -9.49 -9.31
CA CYS A 248 -8.25 -9.63 -7.94
C CYS A 248 -8.05 -11.05 -7.36
N LEU A 249 -7.56 -12.01 -8.15
CA LEU A 249 -7.34 -13.38 -7.69
C LEU A 249 -6.46 -13.46 -6.42
N PRO A 250 -5.34 -12.71 -6.29
CA PRO A 250 -4.54 -12.69 -5.07
C PRO A 250 -5.37 -12.33 -3.83
N SER A 251 -6.26 -11.33 -3.93
CA SER A 251 -7.16 -10.95 -2.82
C SER A 251 -8.11 -12.09 -2.45
N ALA A 252 -8.70 -12.75 -3.45
CA ALA A 252 -9.61 -13.87 -3.22
C ALA A 252 -8.89 -15.05 -2.55
N VAL A 253 -7.69 -15.41 -3.04
CA VAL A 253 -6.87 -16.48 -2.45
C VAL A 253 -6.48 -16.12 -1.02
N PHE A 254 -6.02 -14.88 -0.78
CA PHE A 254 -5.65 -14.43 0.56
C PHE A 254 -6.83 -14.52 1.53
N MET A 255 -8.02 -14.07 1.13
CA MET A 255 -9.21 -14.13 1.97
C MET A 255 -9.67 -15.58 2.21
N ALA A 256 -9.55 -16.47 1.22
CA ALA A 256 -9.83 -17.89 1.40
C ALA A 256 -8.88 -18.56 2.39
N VAL A 257 -7.56 -18.28 2.28
CA VAL A 257 -6.56 -18.77 3.23
C VAL A 257 -6.81 -18.22 4.63
N LEU A 258 -7.11 -16.92 4.75
CA LEU A 258 -7.43 -16.30 6.04
C LEU A 258 -8.67 -16.94 6.68
N PHE A 259 -9.75 -17.15 5.90
CA PHE A 259 -10.95 -17.83 6.37
C PHE A 259 -10.63 -19.25 6.84
N ALA A 260 -9.81 -19.97 6.10
CA ALA A 260 -9.37 -21.31 6.43
C ALA A 260 -8.57 -21.38 7.75
N LEU A 261 -7.75 -20.35 8.03
CA LEU A 261 -6.98 -20.25 9.26
C LEU A 261 -7.84 -19.88 10.49
N ILE A 262 -8.88 -19.08 10.26
CA ILE A 262 -9.78 -18.63 11.34
C ILE A 262 -10.79 -19.72 11.70
N HIS A 263 -11.23 -20.50 10.73
CA HIS A 263 -12.27 -21.49 10.85
C HIS A 263 -11.80 -22.89 10.42
N PRO A 264 -10.78 -23.47 11.10
CA PRO A 264 -10.28 -24.79 10.73
C PRO A 264 -11.35 -25.89 10.85
N GLU A 265 -12.36 -25.73 11.73
CA GLU A 265 -13.48 -26.66 11.90
C GLU A 265 -14.28 -26.87 10.62
N TYR A 266 -14.52 -25.84 9.82
CA TYR A 266 -15.23 -25.99 8.53
C TYR A 266 -14.41 -26.79 7.53
N ILE A 267 -13.09 -26.61 7.51
CA ILE A 267 -12.21 -27.34 6.58
C ILE A 267 -12.21 -28.82 6.94
N TRP A 268 -12.06 -29.18 8.22
CA TRP A 268 -12.12 -30.55 8.66
C TRP A 268 -13.48 -31.19 8.37
N TYR A 269 -14.59 -30.47 8.55
CA TYR A 269 -15.92 -30.94 8.21
C TYR A 269 -16.04 -31.31 6.72
N TYR A 270 -15.58 -30.44 5.81
CA TYR A 270 -15.63 -30.71 4.37
C TYR A 270 -14.64 -31.79 3.93
N LEU A 271 -13.44 -31.84 4.48
CA LEU A 271 -12.44 -32.86 4.16
C LEU A 271 -12.87 -34.27 4.62
N GLN A 272 -13.66 -34.37 5.67
CA GLN A 272 -14.23 -35.64 6.16
C GLN A 272 -15.53 -36.04 5.42
N GLY A 273 -15.88 -35.37 4.34
CA GLY A 273 -17.03 -35.69 3.49
C GLY A 273 -18.38 -35.32 4.07
N GLY A 274 -18.40 -34.29 4.96
CA GLY A 274 -19.66 -33.76 5.51
C GLY A 274 -20.43 -34.74 6.40
N ARG A 275 -19.83 -35.81 6.85
CA ARG A 275 -20.46 -36.75 7.79
C ARG A 275 -20.33 -36.15 9.20
N GLY A 276 -21.38 -35.39 9.57
CA GLY A 276 -21.58 -34.98 10.94
C GLY A 276 -21.78 -36.21 11.83
N TYR A 277 -21.15 -36.15 12.99
CA TYR A 277 -21.52 -36.99 14.12
C TYR A 277 -22.77 -36.44 14.79
#